data_79422094d8d3846e128ce0f3b0fe9461
#
_entry.id   79422094d8d3846e128ce0f3b0fe9461
#
_cell.length_a   1.000
_cell.length_b   1.000
_cell.length_c   1.000
_cell.angle_alpha   90.00
_cell.angle_beta   90.00
_cell.angle_gamma   90.00
#
_symmetry.space_group_name_H-M   'P 1'
#
loop_
_entity.id
_entity.type
_entity.pdbx_description
1 polymer ?
#
loop_
_entity_poly.entity_id
_entity_poly.type
_entity_poly.pdbx_seq_one_letter_code
_entity_poly.pdbx_strand_id
1 'polypeptide(L)'
;HPVIAIDSETEAVLGLLDAKIWTRSDQFDATPARERALEDKESMRWLEGAARTAERLTDAASVVVVADRESDIYAGFARRPASVDMIVRAAQDRVLDDGGRLFAAPEAWPELARNEVRVAPSRTGVAARVAIVALRAGAVVVCRPRHGGDAEGPEHLSLTMVEAREIDAPSGSSPLLWRLLTTLQVANADDAAEIVRLYRLRWRIEEIFRSLKSDGMRLEETQVHDASRLFKLALV
;
A
#
# COMPACT_ATOMS: atom_id res chain seq x y z
N HIS A 1 12.69 -5.68 0.56
CA HIS A 1 11.38 -5.22 1.05
C HIS A 1 11.56 -4.68 2.47
N PRO A 2 11.86 -3.38 2.65
CA PRO A 2 11.91 -2.77 3.97
C PRO A 2 10.50 -2.43 4.47
N VAL A 3 10.36 -2.42 5.79
CA VAL A 3 9.23 -1.85 6.52
C VAL A 3 9.79 -0.77 7.43
N ILE A 4 9.34 0.47 7.28
CA ILE A 4 9.78 1.60 8.08
C ILE A 4 8.67 2.05 9.03
N ALA A 5 9.04 2.51 10.22
CA ALA A 5 8.14 3.18 11.14
C ALA A 5 8.18 4.69 10.91
N ILE A 6 7.00 5.29 10.86
CA ILE A 6 6.82 6.73 10.75
C ILE A 6 5.86 7.16 11.87
N ASP A 7 6.23 8.17 12.61
CA ASP A 7 5.32 8.82 13.54
C ASP A 7 4.25 9.58 12.75
N SER A 8 2.98 9.26 13.02
CA SER A 8 1.87 9.80 12.22
C SER A 8 1.60 11.28 12.47
N GLU A 9 1.97 11.83 13.63
CA GLU A 9 1.74 13.22 13.96
C GLU A 9 2.84 14.13 13.43
N THR A 10 4.11 13.75 13.67
CA THR A 10 5.28 14.53 13.26
C THR A 10 5.76 14.23 11.86
N GLU A 11 5.27 13.14 11.24
CA GLU A 11 5.72 12.57 9.97
C GLU A 11 7.22 12.19 9.95
N ALA A 12 7.82 12.07 11.12
CA ALA A 12 9.23 11.70 11.27
C ALA A 12 9.41 10.20 11.02
N VAL A 13 10.47 9.84 10.30
CA VAL A 13 10.89 8.45 10.17
C VAL A 13 11.56 8.03 11.47
N LEU A 14 10.97 7.08 12.19
CA LEU A 14 11.47 6.57 13.46
C LEU A 14 12.55 5.51 13.26
N GLY A 15 12.50 4.77 12.16
CA GLY A 15 13.51 3.75 11.84
C GLY A 15 13.01 2.62 10.96
N LEU A 16 13.88 1.63 10.79
CA LEU A 16 13.60 0.40 10.07
C LEU A 16 13.02 -0.64 11.02
N LEU A 17 11.79 -1.07 10.77
CA LEU A 17 11.15 -2.15 11.55
C LEU A 17 11.57 -3.52 11.05
N ASP A 18 11.61 -3.71 9.73
CA ASP A 18 11.95 -4.97 9.11
C ASP A 18 12.59 -4.76 7.74
N ALA A 19 13.43 -5.70 7.32
CA ALA A 19 13.97 -5.74 5.98
C ALA A 19 14.09 -7.18 5.50
N LYS A 20 13.27 -7.56 4.52
CA LYS A 20 13.41 -8.85 3.84
C LYS A 20 14.18 -8.65 2.54
N ILE A 21 15.32 -9.29 2.43
CA ILE A 21 16.16 -9.30 1.22
C ILE A 21 16.23 -10.75 0.73
N TRP A 22 16.03 -10.96 -0.56
CA TRP A 22 16.11 -12.27 -1.18
C TRP A 22 16.66 -12.15 -2.59
N THR A 23 17.24 -13.20 -3.09
CA THR A 23 17.57 -13.36 -4.50
C THR A 23 16.49 -14.23 -5.15
N ARG A 24 16.06 -13.88 -6.35
CA ARG A 24 15.21 -14.77 -7.13
C ARG A 24 16.05 -15.99 -7.51
N SER A 25 15.50 -17.20 -7.30
CA SER A 25 16.15 -18.40 -7.80
C SER A 25 16.10 -18.42 -9.32
N ASP A 26 17.20 -18.87 -9.97
CA ASP A 26 17.23 -19.07 -11.41
C ASP A 26 16.34 -20.24 -11.87
N GLN A 27 15.75 -20.98 -10.94
CA GLN A 27 14.78 -22.04 -11.24
C GLN A 27 13.44 -21.40 -11.61
N PHE A 28 13.12 -21.49 -12.88
CA PHE A 28 11.83 -21.07 -13.41
C PHE A 28 10.76 -22.05 -12.91
N ASP A 29 9.91 -21.60 -11.99
CA ASP A 29 8.71 -22.32 -11.60
C ASP A 29 7.64 -22.11 -12.69
N ALA A 30 7.36 -23.16 -13.46
CA ALA A 30 6.39 -23.13 -14.55
C ALA A 30 4.93 -23.00 -14.06
N THR A 31 4.67 -23.17 -12.77
CA THR A 31 3.32 -23.02 -12.19
C THR A 31 2.87 -21.56 -12.30
N PRO A 32 1.73 -21.29 -12.96
CA PRO A 32 1.19 -19.93 -13.04
C PRO A 32 1.03 -19.32 -11.65
N ALA A 33 1.42 -18.05 -11.48
CA ALA A 33 1.37 -17.37 -10.18
C ALA A 33 -0.01 -17.43 -9.50
N ARG A 34 -1.10 -17.49 -10.27
CA ARG A 34 -2.48 -17.63 -9.77
C ARG A 34 -2.74 -19.00 -9.11
N GLU A 35 -1.99 -20.04 -9.47
CA GLU A 35 -2.19 -21.43 -9.02
C GLU A 35 -1.28 -21.79 -7.85
N ARG A 36 -0.27 -20.98 -7.56
CA ARG A 36 0.63 -21.18 -6.42
C ARG A 36 -0.10 -20.92 -5.12
N ALA A 37 0.25 -21.66 -4.07
CA ALA A 37 -0.17 -21.36 -2.70
C ALA A 37 0.29 -19.95 -2.30
N LEU A 38 -0.40 -19.30 -1.36
CA LEU A 38 -0.05 -17.96 -0.92
C LEU A 38 1.36 -17.91 -0.30
N GLU A 39 1.71 -18.96 0.43
CA GLU A 39 2.97 -19.16 1.11
C GLU A 39 4.18 -19.20 0.15
N ASP A 40 3.95 -19.67 -1.08
CA ASP A 40 4.95 -19.75 -2.15
C ASP A 40 5.07 -18.47 -2.98
N LYS A 41 4.23 -17.47 -2.68
CA LYS A 41 4.23 -16.21 -3.41
C LYS A 41 5.14 -15.17 -2.74
N GLU A 42 5.80 -14.38 -3.56
CA GLU A 42 6.54 -13.20 -3.08
C GLU A 42 5.63 -12.24 -2.29
N SER A 43 4.31 -12.29 -2.54
CA SER A 43 3.32 -11.48 -1.84
C SER A 43 3.18 -11.81 -0.35
N MET A 44 3.64 -12.99 0.10
CA MET A 44 3.65 -13.36 1.51
C MET A 44 4.44 -12.38 2.37
N ARG A 45 5.44 -11.70 1.81
CA ARG A 45 6.22 -10.67 2.49
C ARG A 45 5.38 -9.55 3.12
N TRP A 46 4.22 -9.25 2.55
CA TRP A 46 3.32 -8.22 3.05
C TRP A 46 2.64 -8.66 4.36
N LEU A 47 2.18 -9.90 4.40
CA LEU A 47 1.56 -10.49 5.60
C LEU A 47 2.60 -10.63 6.72
N GLU A 48 3.79 -11.15 6.38
CA GLU A 48 4.89 -11.27 7.32
C GLU A 48 5.32 -9.90 7.87
N GLY A 49 5.39 -8.87 7.02
CA GLY A 49 5.70 -7.50 7.42
C GLY A 49 4.68 -6.94 8.42
N ALA A 50 3.38 -7.15 8.18
CA ALA A 50 2.33 -6.75 9.11
C ALA A 50 2.42 -7.50 10.46
N ALA A 51 2.69 -8.82 10.43
CA ALA A 51 2.86 -9.62 11.64
C ALA A 51 4.05 -9.13 12.47
N ARG A 52 5.21 -8.93 11.85
CA ARG A 52 6.41 -8.41 12.54
C ARG A 52 6.23 -6.98 13.06
N THR A 53 5.44 -6.18 12.37
CA THR A 53 5.08 -4.83 12.85
C THR A 53 4.29 -4.92 14.15
N ALA A 54 3.29 -5.81 14.23
CA ALA A 54 2.53 -6.05 15.45
C ALA A 54 3.41 -6.53 16.61
N GLU A 55 4.34 -7.42 16.33
CA GLU A 55 5.28 -7.96 17.34
C GLU A 55 6.23 -6.90 17.91
N ARG A 56 6.63 -5.92 17.10
CA ARG A 56 7.63 -4.91 17.48
C ARG A 56 7.04 -3.62 18.04
N LEU A 57 5.81 -3.32 17.73
CA LEU A 57 5.13 -2.08 18.14
C LEU A 57 4.02 -2.35 19.16
N THR A 58 4.32 -3.18 20.17
CA THR A 58 3.36 -3.56 21.24
C THR A 58 2.90 -2.38 22.09
N ASP A 59 3.75 -1.37 22.26
CA ASP A 59 3.49 -0.21 23.11
C ASP A 59 2.92 0.99 22.34
N ALA A 60 2.73 0.87 21.03
CA ALA A 60 2.13 1.92 20.23
C ALA A 60 0.62 2.01 20.50
N ALA A 61 0.09 3.22 20.63
CA ALA A 61 -1.34 3.45 20.85
C ALA A 61 -2.19 2.95 19.67
N SER A 62 -1.67 3.07 18.46
CA SER A 62 -2.27 2.51 17.24
C SER A 62 -1.19 2.23 16.21
N VAL A 63 -1.41 1.23 15.37
CA VAL A 63 -0.50 0.84 14.30
C VAL A 63 -1.28 0.71 13.00
N VAL A 64 -0.85 1.44 11.98
CA VAL A 64 -1.45 1.39 10.65
C VAL A 64 -0.39 1.03 9.62
N VAL A 65 -0.55 -0.12 8.97
CA VAL A 65 0.31 -0.53 7.84
C VAL A 65 -0.20 0.11 6.57
N VAL A 66 0.65 0.92 5.95
CA VAL A 66 0.32 1.61 4.70
C VAL A 66 1.10 0.99 3.55
N ALA A 67 0.41 0.54 2.51
CA ALA A 67 1.03 -0.18 1.42
C ALA A 67 0.44 0.20 0.03
N ASP A 68 1.19 -0.12 -1.01
CA ASP A 68 0.77 0.14 -2.38
C ASP A 68 -0.03 -1.03 -3.00
N ARG A 69 -0.21 -0.98 -4.32
CA ARG A 69 -1.02 -1.95 -5.09
C ARG A 69 -0.55 -3.40 -4.98
N GLU A 70 0.74 -3.63 -4.74
CA GLU A 70 1.27 -5.01 -4.64
C GLU A 70 0.77 -5.72 -3.37
N SER A 71 0.38 -4.96 -2.37
CA SER A 71 -0.19 -5.44 -1.11
C SER A 71 -1.71 -5.64 -1.16
N ASP A 72 -2.38 -5.38 -2.29
CA ASP A 72 -3.82 -5.60 -2.42
C ASP A 72 -4.17 -7.09 -2.53
N ILE A 73 -4.00 -7.79 -1.42
CA ILE A 73 -4.20 -9.23 -1.25
C ILE A 73 -5.33 -9.44 -0.27
N TYR A 74 -6.34 -10.24 -0.65
CA TYR A 74 -7.49 -10.54 0.22
C TYR A 74 -7.07 -11.13 1.57
N ALA A 75 -6.18 -12.13 1.53
CA ALA A 75 -5.63 -12.75 2.72
C ALA A 75 -4.87 -11.76 3.62
N GLY A 76 -4.28 -10.70 3.05
CA GLY A 76 -3.63 -9.63 3.81
C GLY A 76 -4.58 -8.95 4.78
N PHE A 77 -5.77 -8.58 4.32
CA PHE A 77 -6.81 -8.02 5.18
C PHE A 77 -7.41 -9.06 6.12
N ALA A 78 -7.66 -10.29 5.62
CA ALA A 78 -8.31 -11.36 6.37
C ALA A 78 -7.47 -11.89 7.53
N ARG A 79 -6.16 -11.96 7.36
CA ARG A 79 -5.19 -12.59 8.29
C ARG A 79 -4.33 -11.58 9.04
N ARG A 80 -4.62 -10.27 8.91
CA ARG A 80 -3.86 -9.25 9.63
C ARG A 80 -3.94 -9.46 11.15
N PRO A 81 -2.91 -9.11 11.90
CA PRO A 81 -2.99 -9.06 13.36
C PRO A 81 -4.10 -8.08 13.80
N ALA A 82 -4.84 -8.42 14.85
CA ALA A 82 -5.94 -7.60 15.35
C ALA A 82 -5.49 -6.22 15.84
N SER A 83 -4.24 -6.09 16.27
CA SER A 83 -3.62 -4.84 16.73
C SER A 83 -3.13 -3.93 15.58
N VAL A 84 -3.30 -4.34 14.32
CA VAL A 84 -2.80 -3.60 13.16
C VAL A 84 -3.94 -3.28 12.22
N ASP A 85 -4.11 -2.00 11.91
CA ASP A 85 -4.95 -1.55 10.82
C ASP A 85 -4.18 -1.43 9.52
N MET A 86 -4.90 -1.38 8.41
CA MET A 86 -4.29 -1.35 7.08
C MET A 86 -4.89 -0.24 6.22
N ILE A 87 -4.04 0.40 5.43
CA ILE A 87 -4.43 1.25 4.30
C ILE A 87 -3.68 0.74 3.07
N VAL A 88 -4.41 0.21 2.10
CA VAL A 88 -3.81 -0.38 0.89
C VAL A 88 -4.44 0.24 -0.35
N ARG A 89 -3.60 0.61 -1.31
CA ARG A 89 -4.11 1.07 -2.60
C ARG A 89 -4.68 -0.10 -3.39
N ALA A 90 -5.98 -0.04 -3.68
CA ALA A 90 -6.67 -1.07 -4.43
C ALA A 90 -6.12 -1.22 -5.86
N ALA A 91 -5.82 -2.46 -6.23
CA ALA A 91 -5.41 -2.88 -7.56
C ALA A 91 -6.43 -3.79 -8.21
N GLN A 92 -7.25 -4.47 -7.41
CA GLN A 92 -8.23 -5.45 -7.85
C GLN A 92 -9.64 -4.86 -7.81
N ASP A 93 -10.36 -4.92 -8.93
CA ASP A 93 -11.79 -4.60 -8.97
C ASP A 93 -12.61 -5.78 -8.43
N ARG A 94 -12.72 -5.84 -7.11
CA ARG A 94 -13.31 -6.97 -6.38
C ARG A 94 -14.84 -6.96 -6.51
N VAL A 95 -15.42 -8.17 -6.43
CA VAL A 95 -16.86 -8.34 -6.30
C VAL A 95 -17.29 -7.97 -4.88
N LEU A 96 -18.37 -7.23 -4.76
CA LEU A 96 -19.02 -6.90 -3.51
C LEU A 96 -20.17 -7.88 -3.22
N ASP A 97 -20.62 -7.93 -1.97
CA ASP A 97 -21.69 -8.84 -1.52
C ASP A 97 -23.06 -8.50 -2.16
N ASP A 98 -23.27 -7.24 -2.55
CA ASP A 98 -24.44 -6.79 -3.30
C ASP A 98 -24.40 -7.14 -4.80
N GLY A 99 -23.33 -7.82 -5.25
CA GLY A 99 -23.08 -8.16 -6.65
C GLY A 99 -22.42 -7.04 -7.46
N GLY A 100 -22.19 -5.88 -6.87
CA GLY A 100 -21.50 -4.73 -7.47
C GLY A 100 -19.99 -4.96 -7.63
N ARG A 101 -19.34 -3.92 -8.12
CA ARG A 101 -17.88 -3.86 -8.29
C ARG A 101 -17.26 -2.77 -7.44
N LEU A 102 -16.13 -3.08 -6.82
CA LEU A 102 -15.43 -2.19 -5.92
C LEU A 102 -15.11 -0.83 -6.56
N PHE A 103 -14.68 -0.82 -7.83
CA PHE A 103 -14.26 0.42 -8.50
C PHE A 103 -15.42 1.28 -8.97
N ALA A 104 -16.63 0.74 -9.04
CA ALA A 104 -17.84 1.48 -9.36
C ALA A 104 -18.53 2.06 -8.11
N ALA A 105 -18.30 1.48 -6.92
CA ALA A 105 -18.98 1.88 -5.70
C ALA A 105 -18.89 3.38 -5.37
N PRO A 106 -17.75 4.08 -5.55
CA PRO A 106 -17.63 5.51 -5.26
C PRO A 106 -18.53 6.42 -6.10
N GLU A 107 -19.03 5.95 -7.25
CA GLU A 107 -19.90 6.76 -8.11
C GLU A 107 -21.26 7.06 -7.45
N ALA A 108 -21.71 6.17 -6.56
CA ALA A 108 -22.96 6.34 -5.81
C ALA A 108 -22.80 7.18 -4.52
N TRP A 109 -21.58 7.52 -4.12
CA TRP A 109 -21.33 8.21 -2.84
C TRP A 109 -21.25 9.71 -3.02
N PRO A 110 -21.72 10.49 -2.01
CA PRO A 110 -21.54 11.93 -2.05
C PRO A 110 -20.07 12.31 -1.93
N GLU A 111 -19.73 13.45 -2.49
CA GLU A 111 -18.44 14.10 -2.21
C GLU A 111 -18.44 14.58 -0.75
N LEU A 112 -17.46 14.16 0.03
CA LEU A 112 -17.31 14.51 1.44
C LEU A 112 -16.49 15.79 1.63
N ALA A 113 -15.42 15.93 0.87
CA ALA A 113 -14.48 17.05 0.99
C ALA A 113 -13.64 17.20 -0.28
N ARG A 114 -12.93 18.31 -0.36
CA ARG A 114 -11.86 18.54 -1.35
C ARG A 114 -10.55 18.83 -0.63
N ASN A 115 -9.50 18.15 -1.02
CA ASN A 115 -8.19 18.28 -0.42
C ASN A 115 -7.12 18.56 -1.46
N GLU A 116 -6.08 19.27 -1.04
CA GLU A 116 -4.88 19.46 -1.84
C GLU A 116 -3.91 18.29 -1.69
N VAL A 117 -3.44 17.76 -2.81
CA VAL A 117 -2.41 16.73 -2.84
C VAL A 117 -1.26 17.17 -3.72
N ARG A 118 -0.05 17.19 -3.16
CA ARG A 118 1.16 17.42 -3.95
C ARG A 118 1.46 16.19 -4.79
N VAL A 119 1.54 16.39 -6.09
CA VAL A 119 1.91 15.37 -7.07
C VAL A 119 3.36 15.61 -7.48
N ALA A 120 4.20 14.63 -7.24
CA ALA A 120 5.61 14.69 -7.64
C ALA A 120 5.75 14.75 -9.17
N PRO A 121 6.86 15.28 -9.70
CA PRO A 121 7.10 15.28 -11.13
C PRO A 121 7.20 13.85 -11.65
N SER A 122 6.62 13.61 -12.83
CA SER A 122 6.69 12.31 -13.46
C SER A 122 7.99 12.13 -14.24
N ARG A 123 8.41 10.87 -14.43
CA ARG A 123 9.54 10.53 -15.32
C ARG A 123 9.27 10.90 -16.78
N THR A 124 8.01 11.11 -17.16
CA THR A 124 7.58 11.50 -18.50
C THR A 124 7.54 13.02 -18.71
N GLY A 125 8.13 13.81 -17.79
CA GLY A 125 8.30 15.26 -17.97
C GLY A 125 7.13 16.12 -17.47
N VAL A 126 6.14 15.54 -16.79
CA VAL A 126 5.09 16.33 -16.13
C VAL A 126 5.67 16.96 -14.87
N ALA A 127 5.61 18.30 -14.77
CA ALA A 127 6.10 19.05 -13.63
C ALA A 127 5.34 18.70 -12.33
N ALA A 128 6.00 18.92 -11.19
CA ALA A 128 5.32 18.84 -9.90
C ALA A 128 4.14 19.82 -9.87
N ARG A 129 3.03 19.39 -9.28
CA ARG A 129 1.83 20.22 -9.16
C ARG A 129 1.09 19.97 -7.85
N VAL A 130 0.20 20.86 -7.51
CA VAL A 130 -0.82 20.64 -6.50
C VAL A 130 -2.10 20.22 -7.23
N ALA A 131 -2.62 19.07 -6.90
CA ALA A 131 -3.89 18.54 -7.41
C ALA A 131 -4.99 18.77 -6.39
N ILE A 132 -6.15 19.25 -6.81
CA ILE A 132 -7.34 19.25 -5.98
C ILE A 132 -8.04 17.91 -6.19
N VAL A 133 -8.23 17.16 -5.10
CA VAL A 133 -8.92 15.88 -5.15
C VAL A 133 -10.24 15.94 -4.41
N ALA A 134 -11.30 15.43 -5.05
CA ALA A 134 -12.57 15.16 -4.40
C ALA A 134 -12.43 13.84 -3.63
N LEU A 135 -12.90 13.84 -2.38
CA LEU A 135 -12.92 12.68 -1.50
C LEU A 135 -14.33 12.08 -1.43
N ARG A 136 -14.41 10.78 -1.62
CA ARG A 136 -15.60 9.97 -1.38
C ARG A 136 -15.22 8.79 -0.51
N ALA A 137 -16.09 8.39 0.39
CA ALA A 137 -15.85 7.21 1.21
C ALA A 137 -17.16 6.45 1.48
N GLY A 138 -17.02 5.14 1.65
CA GLY A 138 -18.14 4.28 2.01
C GLY A 138 -17.68 2.91 2.49
N ALA A 139 -18.53 2.29 3.32
CA ALA A 139 -18.34 0.90 3.72
C ALA A 139 -18.59 -0.02 2.52
N VAL A 140 -17.77 -1.04 2.39
CA VAL A 140 -17.88 -2.07 1.36
C VAL A 140 -17.69 -3.45 1.99
N VAL A 141 -18.44 -4.42 1.49
CA VAL A 141 -18.27 -5.82 1.87
C VAL A 141 -17.71 -6.57 0.68
N VAL A 142 -16.43 -6.92 0.79
CA VAL A 142 -15.68 -7.54 -0.30
C VAL A 142 -15.84 -9.05 -0.23
N CYS A 143 -16.24 -9.68 -1.34
CA CYS A 143 -16.32 -11.13 -1.45
C CYS A 143 -14.94 -11.77 -1.61
N ARG A 144 -14.77 -12.95 -0.97
CA ARG A 144 -13.57 -13.77 -1.14
C ARG A 144 -13.40 -14.17 -2.61
N PRO A 145 -12.18 -14.09 -3.18
CA PRO A 145 -11.90 -14.60 -4.52
C PRO A 145 -12.22 -16.09 -4.62
N ARG A 146 -12.80 -16.53 -5.73
CA ARG A 146 -13.17 -17.93 -5.94
C ARG A 146 -11.99 -18.83 -6.27
N HIS A 147 -10.91 -18.27 -6.77
CA HIS A 147 -9.74 -18.99 -7.26
C HIS A 147 -8.43 -18.32 -6.84
N GLY A 148 -7.39 -19.13 -6.75
CA GLY A 148 -6.03 -18.68 -6.42
C GLY A 148 -5.68 -18.83 -4.94
N GLY A 149 -4.39 -18.70 -4.62
CA GLY A 149 -3.88 -18.79 -3.25
C GLY A 149 -4.37 -17.66 -2.31
N ASP A 150 -5.17 -16.73 -2.82
CA ASP A 150 -5.80 -15.66 -2.05
C ASP A 150 -7.24 -16.03 -1.59
N ALA A 151 -7.66 -17.29 -1.86
CA ALA A 151 -9.00 -17.77 -1.57
C ALA A 151 -9.22 -18.24 -0.12
N GLU A 152 -8.26 -17.99 0.77
CA GLU A 152 -8.35 -18.32 2.19
C GLU A 152 -8.92 -17.16 3.02
N GLY A 153 -9.66 -17.52 4.07
CA GLY A 153 -10.26 -16.57 5.00
C GLY A 153 -11.79 -16.58 4.97
N PRO A 154 -12.45 -15.61 5.61
CA PRO A 154 -13.91 -15.49 5.63
C PRO A 154 -14.46 -15.27 4.22
N GLU A 155 -15.73 -15.59 4.00
CA GLU A 155 -16.39 -15.37 2.70
C GLU A 155 -16.55 -13.90 2.35
N HIS A 156 -16.68 -13.06 3.36
CA HIS A 156 -16.89 -11.64 3.25
C HIS A 156 -15.95 -10.88 4.19
N LEU A 157 -15.44 -9.75 3.72
CA LEU A 157 -14.63 -8.81 4.52
C LEU A 157 -15.29 -7.43 4.50
N SER A 158 -15.63 -6.93 5.69
CA SER A 158 -16.07 -5.55 5.85
C SER A 158 -14.86 -4.61 5.88
N LEU A 159 -14.80 -3.70 4.95
CA LEU A 159 -13.74 -2.70 4.80
C LEU A 159 -14.38 -1.33 4.54
N THR A 160 -13.59 -0.29 4.62
CA THR A 160 -13.96 1.02 4.09
C THR A 160 -13.13 1.31 2.84
N MET A 161 -13.75 1.89 1.84
CA MET A 161 -13.04 2.42 0.68
C MET A 161 -13.08 3.94 0.70
N VAL A 162 -11.92 4.56 0.51
CA VAL A 162 -11.78 6.01 0.29
C VAL A 162 -11.26 6.23 -1.12
N GLU A 163 -12.01 6.95 -1.94
CA GLU A 163 -11.56 7.41 -3.25
C GLU A 163 -11.13 8.88 -3.16
N ALA A 164 -9.90 9.17 -3.62
CA ALA A 164 -9.41 10.52 -3.87
C ALA A 164 -9.20 10.68 -5.37
N ARG A 165 -10.05 11.48 -6.01
CA ARG A 165 -10.07 11.70 -7.47
C ARG A 165 -9.77 13.15 -7.78
N GLU A 166 -8.72 13.40 -8.57
CA GLU A 166 -8.37 14.75 -9.03
C GLU A 166 -9.50 15.34 -9.89
N ILE A 167 -9.87 16.56 -9.56
CA ILE A 167 -10.77 17.40 -10.33
C ILE A 167 -9.93 18.38 -11.14
N ASP A 168 -10.37 18.65 -12.38
CA ASP A 168 -9.74 19.62 -13.28
C ASP A 168 -8.25 19.34 -13.54
N ALA A 169 -7.90 18.07 -13.77
CA ALA A 169 -6.53 17.71 -14.14
C ALA A 169 -6.08 18.46 -15.39
N PRO A 170 -4.83 18.94 -15.46
CA PRO A 170 -4.31 19.64 -16.62
C PRO A 170 -4.41 18.80 -17.90
N SER A 171 -4.73 19.45 -19.02
CA SER A 171 -4.81 18.80 -20.31
C SER A 171 -3.53 18.04 -20.66
N GLY A 172 -3.68 16.78 -21.08
CA GLY A 172 -2.56 15.91 -21.43
C GLY A 172 -1.91 15.20 -20.21
N SER A 173 -2.37 15.43 -19.00
CA SER A 173 -1.96 14.67 -17.81
C SER A 173 -3.01 13.64 -17.41
N SER A 174 -2.56 12.48 -16.90
CA SER A 174 -3.48 11.54 -16.27
C SER A 174 -3.92 12.08 -14.91
N PRO A 175 -5.24 12.13 -14.62
CA PRO A 175 -5.73 12.55 -13.32
C PRO A 175 -5.19 11.67 -12.19
N LEU A 176 -4.91 12.28 -11.03
CA LEU A 176 -4.62 11.51 -9.83
C LEU A 176 -5.88 10.75 -9.41
N LEU A 177 -5.74 9.43 -9.24
CA LEU A 177 -6.80 8.58 -8.72
C LEU A 177 -6.22 7.60 -7.72
N TRP A 178 -6.63 7.76 -6.46
CA TRP A 178 -6.35 6.80 -5.41
C TRP A 178 -7.66 6.17 -4.94
N ARG A 179 -7.67 4.85 -4.91
CA ARG A 179 -8.70 4.02 -4.30
C ARG A 179 -8.03 3.27 -3.17
N LEU A 180 -8.37 3.63 -1.95
CA LEU A 180 -7.72 3.15 -0.74
C LEU A 180 -8.70 2.26 0.01
N LEU A 181 -8.35 0.97 0.18
CA LEU A 181 -9.05 0.07 1.07
C LEU A 181 -8.43 0.17 2.46
N THR A 182 -9.27 0.28 3.47
CA THR A 182 -8.82 0.36 4.86
C THR A 182 -9.70 -0.45 5.80
N THR A 183 -9.10 -0.90 6.90
CA THR A 183 -9.80 -1.53 8.03
C THR A 183 -10.27 -0.48 9.04
N LEU A 184 -9.79 0.76 8.94
CA LEU A 184 -10.22 1.88 9.77
C LEU A 184 -11.65 2.30 9.43
N GLN A 185 -12.37 2.75 10.44
CA GLN A 185 -13.68 3.36 10.27
C GLN A 185 -13.52 4.78 9.70
N VAL A 186 -14.37 5.11 8.73
CA VAL A 186 -14.44 6.46 8.15
C VAL A 186 -15.89 6.92 8.23
N ALA A 187 -16.17 7.79 9.18
CA ALA A 187 -17.52 8.25 9.46
C ALA A 187 -17.82 9.63 8.84
N ASN A 188 -16.79 10.41 8.53
CA ASN A 188 -16.92 11.81 8.11
C ASN A 188 -15.79 12.22 7.17
N ALA A 189 -15.79 13.50 6.77
CA ALA A 189 -14.81 14.08 5.86
C ALA A 189 -13.40 14.12 6.44
N ASP A 190 -13.27 14.37 7.74
CA ASP A 190 -11.96 14.46 8.40
C ASP A 190 -11.30 13.08 8.46
N ASP A 191 -12.07 12.02 8.74
CA ASP A 191 -11.58 10.65 8.71
C ASP A 191 -11.10 10.29 7.30
N ALA A 192 -11.85 10.63 6.25
CA ALA A 192 -11.48 10.38 4.87
C ALA A 192 -10.20 11.13 4.49
N ALA A 193 -10.06 12.38 4.92
CA ALA A 193 -8.86 13.18 4.72
C ALA A 193 -7.64 12.57 5.44
N GLU A 194 -7.85 12.05 6.65
CA GLU A 194 -6.80 11.38 7.43
C GLU A 194 -6.30 10.11 6.73
N ILE A 195 -7.18 9.26 6.16
CA ILE A 195 -6.76 8.10 5.37
C ILE A 195 -5.87 8.51 4.21
N VAL A 196 -6.22 9.59 3.51
CA VAL A 196 -5.41 10.11 2.40
C VAL A 196 -4.09 10.67 2.90
N ARG A 197 -4.08 11.38 4.04
CA ARG A 197 -2.87 11.91 4.67
C ARG A 197 -1.91 10.78 5.05
N LEU A 198 -2.40 9.76 5.75
CA LEU A 198 -1.61 8.59 6.13
C LEU A 198 -1.06 7.85 4.90
N TYR A 199 -1.87 7.67 3.86
CA TYR A 199 -1.40 7.04 2.64
C TYR A 199 -0.25 7.80 1.96
N ARG A 200 -0.23 9.12 2.03
CA ARG A 200 0.87 9.95 1.50
C ARG A 200 2.20 9.68 2.18
N LEU A 201 2.21 9.31 3.47
CA LEU A 201 3.42 8.97 4.20
C LEU A 201 4.15 7.76 3.59
N ARG A 202 3.46 6.90 2.85
CA ARG A 202 4.10 5.82 2.09
C ARG A 202 5.25 6.32 1.20
N TRP A 203 5.17 7.57 0.72
CA TRP A 203 6.20 8.14 -0.14
C TRP A 203 7.57 8.26 0.54
N ARG A 204 7.62 8.29 1.87
CA ARG A 204 8.88 8.32 2.64
C ARG A 204 9.81 7.16 2.30
N ILE A 205 9.26 5.99 1.99
CA ILE A 205 10.08 4.84 1.60
C ILE A 205 10.79 5.06 0.26
N GLU A 206 10.16 5.78 -0.66
CA GLU A 206 10.78 6.11 -1.96
C GLU A 206 11.90 7.16 -1.82
N GLU A 207 11.77 8.07 -0.87
CA GLU A 207 12.83 9.03 -0.50
C GLU A 207 14.05 8.29 0.06
N ILE A 208 13.82 7.32 0.96
CA ILE A 208 14.88 6.46 1.50
C ILE A 208 15.56 5.68 0.38
N PHE A 209 14.80 5.04 -0.50
CA PHE A 209 15.37 4.32 -1.64
C PHE A 209 16.19 5.23 -2.58
N ARG A 210 15.73 6.46 -2.79
CA ARG A 210 16.49 7.43 -3.58
C ARG A 210 17.84 7.74 -2.93
N SER A 211 17.83 8.00 -1.63
CA SER A 211 19.07 8.25 -0.87
C SER A 211 20.02 7.06 -0.92
N LEU A 212 19.51 5.83 -0.80
CA LEU A 212 20.33 4.63 -0.88
C LEU A 212 20.89 4.40 -2.28
N LYS A 213 20.09 4.62 -3.33
CA LYS A 213 20.46 4.27 -4.71
C LYS A 213 21.30 5.34 -5.42
N SER A 214 20.89 6.61 -5.32
CA SER A 214 21.40 7.67 -6.18
C SER A 214 22.11 8.80 -5.41
N ASP A 215 21.45 9.32 -4.39
CA ASP A 215 21.87 10.59 -3.78
C ASP A 215 22.88 10.41 -2.61
N GLY A 216 23.06 9.18 -2.12
CA GLY A 216 23.92 8.89 -0.97
C GLY A 216 24.86 7.73 -1.21
N MET A 217 24.42 6.50 -0.92
CA MET A 217 25.30 5.33 -0.92
C MET A 217 25.60 4.77 -2.32
N ARG A 218 24.93 5.23 -3.37
CA ARG A 218 25.12 4.80 -4.78
C ARG A 218 25.20 3.30 -4.96
N LEU A 219 24.29 2.57 -4.31
CA LEU A 219 24.31 1.10 -4.32
C LEU A 219 24.23 0.48 -5.74
N GLU A 220 23.61 1.20 -6.68
CA GLU A 220 23.52 0.76 -8.08
C GLU A 220 24.86 0.88 -8.85
N GLU A 221 25.79 1.69 -8.37
CA GLU A 221 27.12 1.88 -8.95
C GLU A 221 28.16 0.92 -8.34
N THR A 222 27.77 0.12 -7.34
CA THR A 222 28.70 -0.81 -6.69
C THR A 222 29.13 -1.93 -7.64
N GLN A 223 30.41 -2.26 -7.61
CA GLN A 223 30.97 -3.39 -8.33
C GLN A 223 30.90 -4.72 -7.55
N VAL A 224 30.15 -4.74 -6.44
CA VAL A 224 29.98 -5.93 -5.61
C VAL A 224 28.97 -6.86 -6.27
N HIS A 225 29.44 -7.99 -6.79
CA HIS A 225 28.60 -9.01 -7.43
C HIS A 225 28.10 -10.10 -6.46
N ASP A 226 28.72 -10.19 -5.27
CA ASP A 226 28.32 -11.16 -4.26
C ASP A 226 27.08 -10.70 -3.50
N ALA A 227 26.00 -11.50 -3.57
CA ALA A 227 24.71 -11.17 -2.97
C ALA A 227 24.80 -10.98 -1.46
N SER A 228 25.65 -11.74 -0.75
CA SER A 228 25.80 -11.63 0.70
C SER A 228 26.52 -10.35 1.12
N ARG A 229 27.41 -9.85 0.30
CA ARG A 229 28.11 -8.58 0.51
C ARG A 229 27.20 -7.39 0.20
N LEU A 230 26.42 -7.48 -0.90
CA LEU A 230 25.38 -6.47 -1.21
C LEU A 230 24.36 -6.37 -0.08
N PHE A 231 23.97 -7.50 0.49
CA PHE A 231 23.09 -7.57 1.63
C PHE A 231 23.63 -6.79 2.83
N LYS A 232 24.89 -7.01 3.19
CA LYS A 232 25.53 -6.29 4.30
C LYS A 232 25.63 -4.79 4.02
N LEU A 233 25.96 -4.42 2.78
CA LEU A 233 26.06 -3.02 2.38
C LEU A 233 24.71 -2.29 2.44
N ALA A 234 23.61 -2.97 2.17
CA ALA A 234 22.28 -2.40 2.24
C ALA A 234 21.72 -2.25 3.67
N LEU A 235 22.38 -2.87 4.67
CA LEU A 235 21.98 -2.85 6.08
C LEU A 235 22.79 -1.85 6.93
N VAL A 236 23.84 -1.26 6.38
CA VAL A 236 24.67 -0.22 7.03
C VAL A 236 24.10 1.18 6.75
#